data_a12b7d7b4e0b012e02ec56a0494bf6df
#
_entry.id   a12b7d7b4e0b012e02ec56a0494bf6df
#
_cell.length_a   1.000
_cell.length_b   1.000
_cell.length_c   1.000
_cell.angle_alpha   90.00
_cell.angle_beta   90.00
_cell.angle_gamma   90.00
#
_symmetry.space_group_name_H-M   'P 1'
#
loop_
_entity.id
_entity.type
_entity.pdbx_description
1 polymer ?
#
loop_
_entity_poly.entity_id
_entity_poly.type
_entity_poly.pdbx_seq_one_letter_code
_entity_poly.pdbx_strand_id
1 'polypeptide(L)'
;MSMRRFDVFEKSIAELRAALDASEVTSVELVHAYLERIAVYDAPGTKTALNAMVVLNPDAVAEAEASDTRRSQGALLSPLDGIPYTAKDSYLVRGLTAAAGSPAFEHLVAHKDAFTIERLRGAGAICLGLTNMPPMANGGMQRGVYGRAESPYNAEWLTSAFGSGSSNGSGTATAASFGAFGLGEETWSSGRAPASNNALCAYTPSRGIISVRGNWPLVPTMDVVVPHTRCMADMLDLLDVIVADDPET
;
A
#
# COMPACT_ATOMS: atom_id res chain seq x y z
N MET A 1 -33.60 8.12 3.05
CA MET A 1 -33.07 6.84 2.55
C MET A 1 -31.60 6.78 2.93
N SER A 2 -31.18 5.83 3.78
CA SER A 2 -29.76 5.60 4.01
C SER A 2 -29.16 5.14 2.68
N MET A 3 -28.26 5.92 2.08
CA MET A 3 -27.50 5.46 0.91
C MET A 3 -26.79 4.17 1.34
N ARG A 4 -27.00 3.10 0.60
CA ARG A 4 -26.32 1.82 0.85
C ARG A 4 -24.84 2.04 0.55
N ARG A 5 -24.03 2.04 1.58
CA ARG A 5 -22.58 2.26 1.48
C ARG A 5 -21.96 1.13 0.67
N PHE A 6 -21.06 1.45 -0.26
CA PHE A 6 -20.33 0.44 -1.02
C PHE A 6 -19.37 -0.32 -0.09
N ASP A 7 -19.44 -1.65 -0.12
CA ASP A 7 -18.57 -2.51 0.68
C ASP A 7 -17.27 -2.81 -0.07
N VAL A 8 -16.17 -2.34 0.48
CA VAL A 8 -14.81 -2.52 -0.07
C VAL A 8 -14.09 -3.77 0.48
N PHE A 9 -14.75 -4.52 1.37
CA PHE A 9 -14.14 -5.70 2.00
C PHE A 9 -13.82 -6.78 0.97
N GLU A 10 -12.55 -7.17 0.90
CA GLU A 10 -11.99 -8.18 -0.01
C GLU A 10 -12.26 -7.97 -1.51
N LYS A 11 -12.63 -6.76 -1.92
CA LYS A 11 -12.85 -6.46 -3.33
C LYS A 11 -11.57 -6.50 -4.15
N SER A 12 -11.59 -7.22 -5.27
CA SER A 12 -10.53 -7.21 -6.27
C SER A 12 -10.49 -5.90 -7.05
N ILE A 13 -9.37 -5.61 -7.71
CA ILE A 13 -9.25 -4.47 -8.63
C ILE A 13 -10.32 -4.54 -9.72
N ALA A 14 -10.57 -5.73 -10.28
CA ALA A 14 -11.58 -5.93 -11.31
C ALA A 14 -13.00 -5.60 -10.81
N GLU A 15 -13.37 -6.01 -9.58
CA GLU A 15 -14.68 -5.69 -8.99
C GLU A 15 -14.82 -4.18 -8.71
N LEU A 16 -13.76 -3.54 -8.19
CA LEU A 16 -13.76 -2.09 -7.96
C LEU A 16 -13.90 -1.31 -9.27
N ARG A 17 -13.17 -1.71 -10.32
CA ARG A 17 -13.32 -1.12 -11.66
C ARG A 17 -14.72 -1.28 -12.22
N ALA A 18 -15.28 -2.48 -12.14
CA ALA A 18 -16.64 -2.74 -12.63
C ALA A 18 -17.66 -1.84 -11.92
N ALA A 19 -17.53 -1.64 -10.60
CA ALA A 19 -18.42 -0.77 -9.84
C ALA A 19 -18.25 0.72 -10.22
N LEU A 20 -17.00 1.18 -10.43
CA LEU A 20 -16.71 2.53 -10.92
C LEU A 20 -17.29 2.76 -12.34
N ASP A 21 -17.12 1.79 -13.25
CA ASP A 21 -17.60 1.87 -14.63
C ASP A 21 -19.13 1.84 -14.70
N ALA A 22 -19.77 1.10 -13.78
CA ALA A 22 -21.23 1.07 -13.65
C ALA A 22 -21.80 2.29 -12.89
N SER A 23 -20.94 3.19 -12.40
CA SER A 23 -21.32 4.32 -11.53
C SER A 23 -22.07 3.89 -10.26
N GLU A 24 -21.79 2.68 -9.77
CA GLU A 24 -22.28 2.18 -8.47
C GLU A 24 -21.54 2.84 -7.30
N VAL A 25 -20.33 3.32 -7.55
CA VAL A 25 -19.45 4.01 -6.60
C VAL A 25 -18.57 5.00 -7.36
N THR A 26 -18.16 6.09 -6.71
CA THR A 26 -17.12 7.01 -7.21
C THR A 26 -15.76 6.72 -6.58
N SER A 27 -14.68 7.24 -7.16
CA SER A 27 -13.33 7.13 -6.55
C SER A 27 -13.28 7.81 -5.19
N VAL A 28 -13.97 8.94 -5.03
CA VAL A 28 -14.11 9.65 -3.73
C VAL A 28 -14.80 8.76 -2.70
N GLU A 29 -15.89 8.09 -3.07
CA GLU A 29 -16.60 7.17 -2.16
C GLU A 29 -15.75 5.95 -1.80
N LEU A 30 -14.95 5.41 -2.73
CA LEU A 30 -13.99 4.33 -2.44
C LEU A 30 -12.93 4.78 -1.44
N VAL A 31 -12.31 5.94 -1.64
CA VAL A 31 -11.31 6.50 -0.71
C VAL A 31 -11.92 6.67 0.68
N HIS A 32 -13.11 7.25 0.78
CA HIS A 32 -13.81 7.39 2.06
C HIS A 32 -14.11 6.04 2.71
N ALA A 33 -14.58 5.04 1.96
CA ALA A 33 -14.88 3.72 2.48
C ALA A 33 -13.63 3.04 3.08
N TYR A 34 -12.47 3.15 2.40
CA TYR A 34 -11.21 2.63 2.93
C TYR A 34 -10.71 3.41 4.14
N LEU A 35 -10.74 4.75 4.12
CA LEU A 35 -10.31 5.58 5.26
C LEU A 35 -11.16 5.33 6.51
N GLU A 36 -12.47 5.15 6.35
CA GLU A 36 -13.35 4.80 7.46
C GLU A 36 -13.07 3.40 8.02
N ARG A 37 -12.75 2.44 7.13
CA ARG A 37 -12.34 1.10 7.55
C ARG A 37 -11.04 1.15 8.35
N ILE A 38 -10.06 1.93 7.90
CA ILE A 38 -8.83 2.22 8.65
C ILE A 38 -9.17 2.82 10.02
N ALA A 39 -10.00 3.85 10.07
CA ALA A 39 -10.39 4.50 11.32
C ALA A 39 -11.06 3.55 12.33
N VAL A 40 -11.81 2.55 11.86
CA VAL A 40 -12.50 1.58 12.72
C VAL A 40 -11.58 0.48 13.26
N TYR A 41 -10.61 0.01 12.46
CA TYR A 41 -9.88 -1.21 12.80
C TYR A 41 -8.40 -0.99 13.12
N ASP A 42 -7.82 0.16 12.72
CA ASP A 42 -6.37 0.37 12.74
C ASP A 42 -5.88 1.22 13.91
N ALA A 43 -6.63 2.26 14.27
CA ALA A 43 -6.18 3.26 15.23
C ALA A 43 -6.03 2.70 16.67
N PRO A 44 -5.11 3.26 17.47
CA PRO A 44 -5.02 2.96 18.90
C PRO A 44 -6.37 3.19 19.61
N GLY A 45 -6.76 2.25 20.49
CA GLY A 45 -8.02 2.30 21.20
C GLY A 45 -9.22 1.71 20.45
N THR A 46 -9.07 1.33 19.18
CA THR A 46 -10.05 0.50 18.48
C THR A 46 -10.01 -0.94 18.98
N LYS A 47 -11.05 -1.72 18.68
CA LYS A 47 -11.14 -3.12 19.13
C LYS A 47 -9.97 -3.98 18.62
N THR A 48 -9.50 -3.73 17.43
CA THR A 48 -8.42 -4.48 16.78
C THR A 48 -7.06 -3.82 16.94
N ALA A 49 -6.99 -2.47 16.83
CA ALA A 49 -5.77 -1.68 16.93
C ALA A 49 -4.62 -2.27 16.09
N LEU A 50 -4.87 -2.52 14.79
CA LEU A 50 -3.93 -3.22 13.91
C LEU A 50 -2.63 -2.45 13.68
N ASN A 51 -2.65 -1.12 13.80
CA ASN A 51 -1.48 -0.24 13.66
C ASN A 51 -0.70 -0.50 12.36
N ALA A 52 -1.44 -0.79 11.28
CA ALA A 52 -0.87 -1.07 9.97
C ALA A 52 -0.57 0.20 9.18
N MET A 53 -1.44 1.23 9.29
CA MET A 53 -1.24 2.53 8.65
C MET A 53 -0.55 3.50 9.61
N VAL A 54 0.51 4.15 9.16
CA VAL A 54 1.31 5.04 10.04
C VAL A 54 1.31 6.50 9.58
N VAL A 55 1.09 6.73 8.29
CA VAL A 55 0.94 8.07 7.69
C VAL A 55 -0.21 8.00 6.70
N LEU A 56 -1.21 8.85 6.85
CA LEU A 56 -2.29 8.98 5.86
C LEU A 56 -1.94 10.08 4.86
N ASN A 57 -2.30 9.88 3.60
CA ASN A 57 -2.14 10.89 2.56
C ASN A 57 -3.27 11.93 2.65
N PRO A 58 -2.97 13.18 2.99
CA PRO A 58 -3.99 14.23 3.08
C PRO A 58 -4.63 14.57 1.72
N ASP A 59 -3.93 14.27 0.62
CA ASP A 59 -4.37 14.59 -0.74
C ASP A 59 -5.19 13.48 -1.39
N ALA A 60 -5.40 12.34 -0.72
CA ALA A 60 -6.06 11.18 -1.30
C ALA A 60 -7.47 11.47 -1.83
N VAL A 61 -8.24 12.32 -1.14
CA VAL A 61 -9.59 12.72 -1.58
C VAL A 61 -9.51 13.61 -2.83
N ALA A 62 -8.59 14.57 -2.87
CA ALA A 62 -8.40 15.43 -4.03
C ALA A 62 -7.90 14.65 -5.27
N GLU A 63 -7.05 13.66 -5.07
CA GLU A 63 -6.62 12.73 -6.14
C GLU A 63 -7.81 11.91 -6.66
N ALA A 64 -8.74 11.50 -5.78
CA ALA A 64 -9.98 10.80 -6.15
C ALA A 64 -10.95 11.69 -6.94
N GLU A 65 -11.15 12.95 -6.52
CA GLU A 65 -11.96 13.92 -7.26
C GLU A 65 -11.42 14.15 -8.69
N ALA A 66 -10.10 14.20 -8.83
CA ALA A 66 -9.47 14.30 -10.14
C ALA A 66 -9.71 13.04 -11.00
N SER A 67 -9.70 11.85 -10.40
CA SER A 67 -10.04 10.59 -11.07
C SER A 67 -11.51 10.58 -11.54
N ASP A 68 -12.45 10.94 -10.67
CA ASP A 68 -13.87 11.01 -11.00
C ASP A 68 -14.13 12.01 -12.15
N THR A 69 -13.39 13.14 -12.15
CA THR A 69 -13.43 14.10 -13.25
C THR A 69 -12.96 13.48 -14.56
N ARG A 70 -11.81 12.77 -14.57
CA ARG A 70 -11.32 12.08 -15.77
C ARG A 70 -12.30 11.02 -16.26
N ARG A 71 -12.88 10.23 -15.35
CA ARG A 71 -13.88 9.21 -15.69
C ARG A 71 -15.10 9.81 -16.37
N SER A 72 -15.62 10.92 -15.84
CA SER A 72 -16.77 11.62 -16.44
C SER A 72 -16.49 12.15 -17.86
N GLN A 73 -15.22 12.41 -18.17
CA GLN A 73 -14.75 12.90 -19.46
C GLN A 73 -14.30 11.77 -20.41
N GLY A 74 -14.33 10.51 -19.97
CA GLY A 74 -13.80 9.38 -20.74
C GLY A 74 -12.29 9.41 -20.94
N ALA A 75 -11.56 10.08 -20.05
CA ALA A 75 -10.12 10.34 -20.14
C ALA A 75 -9.30 9.60 -19.05
N LEU A 76 -9.68 8.35 -18.74
CA LEU A 76 -8.97 7.52 -17.77
C LEU A 76 -7.51 7.29 -18.17
N LEU A 77 -6.61 7.33 -17.20
CA LEU A 77 -5.18 7.15 -17.41
C LEU A 77 -4.79 5.68 -17.58
N SER A 78 -5.47 4.77 -16.89
CA SER A 78 -5.23 3.33 -16.95
C SER A 78 -6.39 2.55 -16.33
N PRO A 79 -6.34 1.19 -16.35
CA PRO A 79 -7.25 0.36 -15.56
C PRO A 79 -7.17 0.57 -14.04
N LEU A 80 -6.12 1.18 -13.51
CA LEU A 80 -5.94 1.49 -12.09
C LEU A 80 -6.41 2.90 -11.71
N ASP A 81 -6.93 3.70 -12.64
CA ASP A 81 -7.38 5.07 -12.36
C ASP A 81 -8.54 5.08 -11.36
N GLY A 82 -8.29 5.70 -10.21
CA GLY A 82 -9.25 5.77 -9.09
C GLY A 82 -9.17 4.59 -8.10
N ILE A 83 -8.24 3.65 -8.28
CA ILE A 83 -8.08 2.50 -7.38
C ILE A 83 -7.18 2.85 -6.19
N PRO A 84 -7.68 2.77 -4.93
CA PRO A 84 -6.90 3.11 -3.74
C PRO A 84 -5.93 2.00 -3.33
N TYR A 85 -4.70 2.37 -2.92
CA TYR A 85 -3.66 1.45 -2.47
C TYR A 85 -2.87 1.98 -1.28
N THR A 86 -2.02 1.13 -0.67
CA THR A 86 -1.12 1.47 0.42
C THR A 86 0.33 1.17 0.04
N ALA A 87 1.30 1.90 0.61
CA ALA A 87 2.72 1.66 0.39
C ALA A 87 3.47 1.52 1.72
N LYS A 88 4.51 0.69 1.77
CA LYS A 88 5.39 0.57 2.93
C LYS A 88 6.12 1.89 3.20
N ASP A 89 6.39 2.22 4.46
CA ASP A 89 7.08 3.46 4.88
C ASP A 89 8.55 3.56 4.38
N SER A 90 9.00 2.60 3.57
CA SER A 90 10.26 2.69 2.83
C SER A 90 10.14 3.42 1.48
N TYR A 91 8.92 3.61 0.96
CA TYR A 91 8.72 4.31 -0.30
C TYR A 91 8.66 5.82 -0.08
N LEU A 92 9.43 6.57 -0.84
CA LEU A 92 9.24 8.01 -0.92
C LEU A 92 7.92 8.30 -1.64
N VAL A 93 6.99 8.93 -0.94
CA VAL A 93 5.75 9.48 -1.49
C VAL A 93 5.81 10.98 -1.29
N ARG A 94 5.87 11.73 -2.38
CA ARG A 94 6.01 13.19 -2.34
C ARG A 94 4.98 13.84 -1.41
N GLY A 95 5.46 14.66 -0.49
CA GLY A 95 4.65 15.36 0.50
C GLY A 95 4.41 14.61 1.80
N LEU A 96 4.69 13.30 1.85
CA LEU A 96 4.58 12.51 3.07
C LEU A 96 5.91 12.38 3.80
N THR A 97 5.87 12.09 5.10
CA THR A 97 7.08 11.71 5.84
C THR A 97 7.60 10.36 5.32
N ALA A 98 8.90 10.16 5.38
CA ALA A 98 9.58 8.97 4.88
C ALA A 98 10.54 8.43 5.96
N ALA A 99 9.96 8.03 7.09
CA ALA A 99 10.73 7.63 8.28
C ALA A 99 11.43 6.28 8.14
N ALA A 100 10.97 5.40 7.24
CA ALA A 100 11.41 4.01 7.17
C ALA A 100 11.37 3.32 8.54
N GLY A 101 10.34 3.59 9.34
CA GLY A 101 10.18 3.10 10.72
C GLY A 101 11.21 3.65 11.72
N SER A 102 12.15 4.50 11.30
CA SER A 102 13.25 4.97 12.14
C SER A 102 12.95 6.32 12.80
N PRO A 103 13.15 6.46 14.13
CA PRO A 103 13.00 7.75 14.81
C PRO A 103 14.01 8.82 14.31
N ALA A 104 15.11 8.39 13.70
CA ALA A 104 16.10 9.33 13.14
C ALA A 104 15.56 10.12 11.94
N PHE A 105 14.53 9.60 11.26
CA PHE A 105 13.96 10.19 10.05
C PHE A 105 12.47 10.55 10.21
N GLU A 106 11.97 10.58 11.43
CA GLU A 106 10.56 10.84 11.75
C GLU A 106 9.99 12.11 11.09
N HIS A 107 10.84 13.12 10.88
CA HIS A 107 10.43 14.40 10.29
C HIS A 107 10.94 14.62 8.86
N LEU A 108 11.54 13.59 8.24
CA LEU A 108 12.00 13.69 6.87
C LEU A 108 10.80 13.62 5.92
N VAL A 109 10.60 14.69 5.12
CA VAL A 109 9.52 14.75 4.12
C VAL A 109 10.09 14.49 2.74
N ALA A 110 9.45 13.58 1.99
CA ALA A 110 9.84 13.25 0.63
C ALA A 110 9.50 14.39 -0.35
N HIS A 111 10.48 14.81 -1.17
CA HIS A 111 10.29 15.82 -2.22
C HIS A 111 9.97 15.23 -3.59
N LYS A 112 10.23 13.94 -3.77
CA LYS A 112 9.95 13.19 -5.00
C LYS A 112 9.24 11.88 -4.66
N ASP A 113 8.53 11.33 -5.61
CA ASP A 113 8.00 9.98 -5.53
C ASP A 113 9.11 8.94 -5.79
N ALA A 114 9.03 7.77 -5.15
CA ALA A 114 9.76 6.58 -5.60
C ALA A 114 9.26 6.17 -6.99
N PHE A 115 10.08 5.47 -7.79
CA PHE A 115 9.72 5.06 -9.15
C PHE A 115 8.38 4.34 -9.21
N THR A 116 8.14 3.36 -8.36
CA THR A 116 6.88 2.62 -8.31
C THR A 116 5.68 3.53 -7.99
N ILE A 117 5.86 4.49 -7.07
CA ILE A 117 4.82 5.47 -6.74
C ILE A 117 4.55 6.40 -7.91
N GLU A 118 5.60 6.86 -8.59
CA GLU A 118 5.50 7.69 -9.80
C GLU A 118 4.72 6.97 -10.91
N ARG A 119 5.00 5.68 -11.14
CA ARG A 119 4.27 4.84 -12.10
C ARG A 119 2.79 4.72 -11.75
N LEU A 120 2.46 4.40 -10.48
CA LEU A 120 1.10 4.25 -10.01
C LEU A 120 0.32 5.57 -10.05
N ARG A 121 0.95 6.69 -9.65
CA ARG A 121 0.36 8.03 -9.75
C ARG A 121 0.09 8.38 -11.21
N GLY A 122 1.04 8.11 -12.12
CA GLY A 122 0.88 8.29 -13.56
C GLY A 122 -0.24 7.42 -14.17
N ALA A 123 -0.54 6.29 -13.55
CA ALA A 123 -1.65 5.41 -13.90
C ALA A 123 -2.99 5.82 -13.25
N GLY A 124 -3.00 6.86 -12.38
CA GLY A 124 -4.19 7.36 -11.70
C GLY A 124 -4.58 6.60 -10.42
N ALA A 125 -3.76 5.65 -9.96
CA ALA A 125 -3.99 4.97 -8.69
C ALA A 125 -3.76 5.92 -7.51
N ILE A 126 -4.52 5.75 -6.42
CA ILE A 126 -4.58 6.68 -5.30
C ILE A 126 -3.87 6.11 -4.09
N CYS A 127 -2.76 6.73 -3.67
CA CYS A 127 -2.06 6.34 -2.46
C CYS A 127 -2.81 6.81 -1.22
N LEU A 128 -3.33 5.88 -0.40
CA LEU A 128 -4.00 6.20 0.86
C LEU A 128 -3.03 6.59 1.98
N GLY A 129 -1.78 6.15 1.87
CA GLY A 129 -0.75 6.43 2.86
C GLY A 129 0.27 5.31 3.02
N LEU A 130 1.09 5.44 4.08
CA LEU A 130 2.22 4.56 4.35
C LEU A 130 1.91 3.56 5.45
N THR A 131 2.46 2.35 5.30
CA THR A 131 2.26 1.23 6.22
C THR A 131 3.49 0.95 7.08
N ASN A 132 3.23 0.43 8.27
CA ASN A 132 4.22 0.17 9.31
C ASN A 132 5.34 -0.77 8.87
N MET A 133 6.52 -0.53 9.43
CA MET A 133 7.70 -1.37 9.25
C MET A 133 8.67 -1.20 10.44
N PRO A 134 9.55 -2.18 10.72
CA PRO A 134 10.64 -1.98 11.67
C PRO A 134 11.67 -0.97 11.14
N PRO A 135 12.47 -0.34 12.03
CA PRO A 135 13.47 0.64 11.61
C PRO A 135 14.38 0.13 10.51
N MET A 136 14.43 0.89 9.39
CA MET A 136 15.28 0.62 8.22
C MET A 136 15.15 -0.80 7.68
N ALA A 137 13.95 -1.39 7.73
CA ALA A 137 13.66 -2.76 7.30
C ALA A 137 14.49 -3.85 8.02
N ASN A 138 15.16 -3.54 9.12
CA ASN A 138 16.01 -4.49 9.84
C ASN A 138 15.18 -5.41 10.74
N GLY A 139 14.79 -6.56 10.20
CA GLY A 139 13.96 -7.56 10.84
C GLY A 139 12.49 -7.55 10.37
N GLY A 140 11.57 -7.94 11.24
CA GLY A 140 10.14 -8.07 10.91
C GLY A 140 9.21 -7.40 11.91
N MET A 141 9.34 -7.71 13.20
CA MET A 141 8.40 -7.29 14.23
C MET A 141 9.02 -6.39 15.30
N GLN A 142 10.23 -5.89 15.08
CA GLN A 142 10.85 -4.88 15.93
C GLN A 142 10.02 -3.60 15.90
N ARG A 143 9.87 -2.97 17.06
CA ARG A 143 9.11 -1.73 17.18
C ARG A 143 9.95 -0.54 16.75
N GLY A 144 9.49 0.19 15.76
CA GLY A 144 10.05 1.46 15.31
C GLY A 144 9.34 2.66 15.94
N VAL A 145 9.48 3.81 15.29
CA VAL A 145 8.86 5.09 15.71
C VAL A 145 7.34 4.96 15.85
N TYR A 146 6.71 4.12 15.04
CA TYR A 146 5.26 3.89 15.03
C TYR A 146 4.83 2.61 15.80
N GLY A 147 5.76 1.91 16.47
CA GLY A 147 5.48 0.60 17.01
C GLY A 147 5.58 -0.49 15.94
N ARG A 148 4.62 -1.41 15.90
CA ARG A 148 4.54 -2.49 14.89
C ARG A 148 3.08 -2.74 14.50
N ALA A 149 2.85 -3.30 13.32
CA ALA A 149 1.54 -3.80 12.94
C ALA A 149 1.20 -5.11 13.67
N GLU A 150 -0.08 -5.36 13.90
CA GLU A 150 -0.58 -6.58 14.52
C GLU A 150 -1.31 -7.46 13.49
N SER A 151 -1.55 -8.73 13.84
CA SER A 151 -2.23 -9.66 12.94
C SER A 151 -3.71 -9.31 12.77
N PRO A 152 -4.24 -9.26 11.53
CA PRO A 152 -5.65 -9.00 11.30
C PRO A 152 -6.55 -10.21 11.63
N TYR A 153 -5.96 -11.38 11.84
CA TYR A 153 -6.69 -12.63 12.09
C TYR A 153 -6.76 -13.00 13.56
N ASN A 154 -5.68 -12.81 14.32
CA ASN A 154 -5.61 -13.18 15.72
C ASN A 154 -4.56 -12.34 16.46
N ALA A 155 -4.98 -11.61 17.48
CA ALA A 155 -4.12 -10.76 18.31
C ALA A 155 -3.03 -11.52 19.11
N GLU A 156 -3.15 -12.85 19.26
CA GLU A 156 -2.15 -13.68 19.92
C GLU A 156 -0.98 -14.06 18.99
N TRP A 157 -1.12 -13.83 17.68
CA TRP A 157 -0.12 -14.19 16.69
C TRP A 157 0.51 -12.94 16.07
N LEU A 158 1.74 -13.10 15.63
CA LEU A 158 2.44 -12.05 14.91
C LEU A 158 2.02 -12.05 13.43
N THR A 159 1.86 -10.86 12.86
CA THR A 159 1.62 -10.71 11.42
C THR A 159 2.86 -11.06 10.57
N SER A 160 4.05 -11.11 11.18
CA SER A 160 5.29 -11.55 10.55
C SER A 160 6.25 -12.14 11.58
N ALA A 161 7.41 -12.64 11.16
CA ALA A 161 8.45 -13.14 12.06
C ALA A 161 9.39 -12.01 12.53
N PHE A 162 10.08 -12.19 13.67
CA PHE A 162 11.10 -11.23 14.12
C PHE A 162 12.35 -11.21 13.22
N GLY A 163 12.77 -12.38 12.72
CA GLY A 163 14.01 -12.50 11.95
C GLY A 163 13.94 -11.84 10.56
N SER A 164 12.76 -11.78 9.96
CA SER A 164 12.50 -11.13 8.67
C SER A 164 11.01 -10.91 8.47
N GLY A 165 10.63 -9.95 7.65
CA GLY A 165 9.22 -9.65 7.40
C GLY A 165 8.89 -8.17 7.56
N SER A 166 9.82 -7.31 7.14
CA SER A 166 9.72 -5.88 7.41
C SER A 166 8.51 -5.20 6.75
N SER A 167 7.84 -5.82 5.78
CA SER A 167 6.57 -5.31 5.22
C SER A 167 5.36 -5.75 6.04
N ASN A 168 5.51 -5.84 7.39
CA ASN A 168 4.45 -6.28 8.31
C ASN A 168 3.17 -5.44 8.16
N GLY A 169 3.29 -4.11 8.10
CA GLY A 169 2.16 -3.21 7.91
C GLY A 169 1.48 -3.37 6.55
N SER A 170 2.26 -3.55 5.46
CA SER A 170 1.69 -3.80 4.13
C SER A 170 0.90 -5.11 4.08
N GLY A 171 1.43 -6.19 4.68
CA GLY A 171 0.72 -7.46 4.81
C GLY A 171 -0.58 -7.31 5.59
N THR A 172 -0.53 -6.69 6.78
CA THR A 172 -1.72 -6.44 7.60
C THR A 172 -2.74 -5.57 6.88
N ALA A 173 -2.32 -4.43 6.30
CA ALA A 173 -3.22 -3.49 5.62
C ALA A 173 -3.93 -4.13 4.43
N THR A 174 -3.20 -4.90 3.60
CA THR A 174 -3.78 -5.57 2.44
C THR A 174 -4.78 -6.67 2.88
N ALA A 175 -4.43 -7.49 3.87
CA ALA A 175 -5.32 -8.52 4.40
C ALA A 175 -6.55 -7.94 5.11
N ALA A 176 -6.40 -6.81 5.81
CA ALA A 176 -7.51 -6.10 6.45
C ALA A 176 -8.38 -5.28 5.48
N SER A 177 -8.08 -5.30 4.18
CA SER A 177 -8.75 -4.48 3.15
C SER A 177 -8.71 -2.99 3.47
N PHE A 178 -7.50 -2.46 3.75
CA PHE A 178 -7.24 -1.01 3.91
C PHE A 178 -6.85 -0.34 2.58
N GLY A 179 -6.82 -1.11 1.51
CA GLY A 179 -6.61 -0.73 0.13
C GLY A 179 -6.92 -1.91 -0.78
N ALA A 180 -7.00 -1.67 -2.08
CA ALA A 180 -7.18 -2.73 -3.07
C ALA A 180 -5.93 -3.64 -3.11
N PHE A 181 -4.75 -3.06 -2.99
CA PHE A 181 -3.45 -3.72 -2.93
C PHE A 181 -2.47 -2.94 -2.04
N GLY A 182 -1.32 -3.53 -1.75
CA GLY A 182 -0.24 -2.91 -1.00
C GLY A 182 1.12 -3.05 -1.69
N LEU A 183 2.04 -2.14 -1.41
CA LEU A 183 3.43 -2.24 -1.82
C LEU A 183 4.29 -2.63 -0.62
N GLY A 184 4.88 -3.81 -0.69
CA GLY A 184 5.95 -4.26 0.18
C GLY A 184 7.32 -4.12 -0.51
N GLU A 185 8.35 -4.50 0.20
CA GLU A 185 9.73 -4.51 -0.25
C GLU A 185 10.46 -5.67 0.40
N GLU A 186 11.45 -6.23 -0.26
CA GLU A 186 12.16 -7.39 0.23
C GLU A 186 13.66 -7.32 -0.05
N THR A 187 14.44 -7.70 0.95
CA THR A 187 15.85 -8.02 0.83
C THR A 187 16.04 -9.54 0.85
N TRP A 188 15.51 -10.21 1.88
CA TRP A 188 15.58 -11.68 2.05
C TRP A 188 14.22 -12.36 1.98
N SER A 189 13.25 -11.87 2.75
CA SER A 189 11.87 -12.39 2.80
C SER A 189 10.86 -11.34 3.28
N SER A 190 11.26 -10.06 3.29
CA SER A 190 10.46 -9.00 3.90
C SER A 190 9.14 -8.74 3.20
N GLY A 191 9.00 -9.08 1.92
CA GLY A 191 7.74 -8.98 1.18
C GLY A 191 6.91 -10.26 1.32
N ARG A 192 7.49 -11.42 0.94
CA ARG A 192 6.76 -12.71 0.88
C ARG A 192 6.43 -13.29 2.25
N ALA A 193 7.24 -13.07 3.30
CA ALA A 193 6.95 -13.63 4.63
C ALA A 193 5.68 -13.02 5.25
N PRO A 194 5.51 -11.67 5.31
CA PRO A 194 4.23 -11.11 5.76
C PRO A 194 3.05 -11.51 4.87
N ALA A 195 3.24 -11.60 3.55
CA ALA A 195 2.19 -12.05 2.64
C ALA A 195 1.74 -13.49 2.94
N SER A 196 2.71 -14.40 3.14
CA SER A 196 2.43 -15.81 3.51
C SER A 196 1.68 -15.90 4.83
N ASN A 197 2.08 -15.13 5.85
CA ASN A 197 1.41 -15.13 7.15
C ASN A 197 -0.01 -14.55 7.09
N ASN A 198 -0.32 -13.73 6.09
CA ASN A 198 -1.59 -13.04 5.95
C ASN A 198 -2.43 -13.52 4.75
N ALA A 199 -2.14 -14.71 4.23
CA ALA A 199 -2.89 -15.35 3.13
C ALA A 199 -2.98 -14.49 1.85
N LEU A 200 -1.90 -13.79 1.53
CA LEU A 200 -1.81 -12.90 0.37
C LEU A 200 -0.96 -13.50 -0.75
N CYS A 201 -1.19 -13.02 -1.96
CA CYS A 201 -0.26 -13.15 -3.07
C CYS A 201 0.85 -12.10 -2.93
N ALA A 202 2.10 -12.54 -3.12
CA ALA A 202 3.26 -11.67 -3.21
C ALA A 202 4.17 -12.14 -4.34
N TYR A 203 4.67 -11.21 -5.13
CA TYR A 203 5.60 -11.53 -6.21
C TYR A 203 6.96 -10.90 -5.94
N THR A 204 7.98 -11.73 -5.78
CA THR A 204 9.38 -11.30 -5.65
C THR A 204 10.04 -11.37 -7.03
N PRO A 205 10.22 -10.24 -7.72
CA PRO A 205 10.82 -10.22 -9.06
C PRO A 205 12.34 -10.46 -9.00
N SER A 206 12.93 -10.75 -10.13
CA SER A 206 14.38 -10.60 -10.29
C SER A 206 14.76 -9.13 -10.07
N ARG A 207 15.91 -8.90 -9.44
CA ARG A 207 16.39 -7.54 -9.18
C ARG A 207 16.50 -6.74 -10.49
N GLY A 208 16.02 -5.50 -10.47
CA GLY A 208 16.03 -4.59 -11.62
C GLY A 208 14.82 -4.71 -12.55
N ILE A 209 13.95 -5.71 -12.38
CA ILE A 209 12.69 -5.78 -13.16
C ILE A 209 11.73 -4.64 -12.76
N ILE A 210 11.72 -4.28 -11.48
CA ILE A 210 11.04 -3.10 -10.96
C ILE A 210 12.11 -2.23 -10.30
N SER A 211 12.22 -0.96 -10.69
CA SER A 211 13.20 -0.05 -10.09
C SER A 211 12.90 0.19 -8.62
N VAL A 212 13.94 0.14 -7.80
CA VAL A 212 13.90 0.48 -6.36
C VAL A 212 14.27 1.95 -6.11
N ARG A 213 14.39 2.77 -7.14
CA ARG A 213 14.69 4.19 -6.99
C ARG A 213 13.66 4.86 -6.08
N GLY A 214 14.15 5.58 -5.07
CA GLY A 214 13.31 6.25 -4.08
C GLY A 214 12.77 5.35 -2.98
N ASN A 215 13.29 4.12 -2.85
CA ASN A 215 13.04 3.29 -1.69
C ASN A 215 14.20 3.38 -0.70
N TRP A 216 13.91 3.44 0.60
CA TRP A 216 14.93 3.31 1.64
C TRP A 216 15.55 1.91 1.58
N PRO A 217 16.87 1.78 1.37
CA PRO A 217 17.48 0.47 1.25
C PRO A 217 17.75 -0.17 2.62
N LEU A 218 17.64 -1.51 2.68
CA LEU A 218 18.35 -2.30 3.68
C LEU A 218 19.69 -2.78 3.09
N VAL A 219 19.64 -3.44 1.93
CA VAL A 219 20.83 -3.85 1.17
C VAL A 219 20.64 -3.48 -0.29
N PRO A 220 21.23 -2.36 -0.76
CA PRO A 220 20.97 -1.81 -2.10
C PRO A 220 21.19 -2.77 -3.27
N THR A 221 22.04 -3.78 -3.09
CA THR A 221 22.33 -4.80 -4.10
C THR A 221 21.39 -5.99 -4.10
N MET A 222 20.46 -6.06 -3.13
CA MET A 222 19.54 -7.19 -2.96
C MET A 222 18.08 -6.77 -2.97
N ASP A 223 17.77 -5.53 -2.60
CA ASP A 223 16.40 -5.06 -2.40
C ASP A 223 15.59 -5.11 -3.70
N VAL A 224 14.32 -5.51 -3.57
CA VAL A 224 13.34 -5.57 -4.65
C VAL A 224 11.98 -5.09 -4.17
N VAL A 225 11.20 -4.50 -5.07
CA VAL A 225 9.79 -4.18 -4.84
C VAL A 225 8.98 -5.48 -4.83
N VAL A 226 8.12 -5.65 -3.82
CA VAL A 226 7.26 -6.84 -3.69
C VAL A 226 5.81 -6.39 -3.48
N PRO A 227 4.99 -6.41 -4.53
CA PRO A 227 3.57 -6.10 -4.40
C PRO A 227 2.83 -7.16 -3.58
N HIS A 228 1.79 -6.72 -2.85
CA HIS A 228 0.88 -7.56 -2.10
C HIS A 228 -0.54 -7.41 -2.64
N THR A 229 -1.18 -8.51 -3.01
CA THR A 229 -2.57 -8.55 -3.48
C THR A 229 -3.32 -9.71 -2.84
N ARG A 230 -4.65 -9.68 -2.90
CA ARG A 230 -5.49 -10.79 -2.42
C ARG A 230 -5.66 -11.89 -3.46
N CYS A 231 -5.46 -11.59 -4.74
CA CYS A 231 -5.51 -12.58 -5.82
C CYS A 231 -4.45 -12.31 -6.89
N MET A 232 -4.13 -13.32 -7.69
CA MET A 232 -3.11 -13.20 -8.75
C MET A 232 -3.57 -12.35 -9.94
N ALA A 233 -4.88 -12.23 -10.20
CA ALA A 233 -5.38 -11.33 -11.25
C ALA A 233 -4.99 -9.88 -10.96
N ASP A 234 -5.22 -9.42 -9.72
CA ASP A 234 -4.81 -8.08 -9.26
C ASP A 234 -3.29 -7.89 -9.34
N MET A 235 -2.51 -8.96 -9.06
CA MET A 235 -1.05 -8.93 -9.19
C MET A 235 -0.62 -8.64 -10.64
N LEU A 236 -1.26 -9.27 -11.62
CA LEU A 236 -0.93 -9.05 -13.03
C LEU A 236 -1.29 -7.64 -13.48
N ASP A 237 -2.48 -7.14 -13.12
CA ASP A 237 -2.90 -5.76 -13.41
C ASP A 237 -1.91 -4.73 -12.82
N LEU A 238 -1.37 -5.01 -11.63
CA LEU A 238 -0.40 -4.15 -10.97
C LEU A 238 0.98 -4.21 -11.65
N LEU A 239 1.46 -5.41 -11.99
CA LEU A 239 2.74 -5.60 -12.67
C LEU A 239 2.79 -4.91 -14.03
N ASP A 240 1.70 -4.90 -14.79
CA ASP A 240 1.60 -4.19 -16.07
C ASP A 240 1.87 -2.68 -15.96
N VAL A 241 1.69 -2.10 -14.76
CA VAL A 241 1.94 -0.68 -14.51
C VAL A 241 3.35 -0.44 -13.97
N ILE A 242 3.81 -1.27 -13.01
CA ILE A 242 5.04 -0.97 -12.26
C ILE A 242 6.30 -1.58 -12.88
N VAL A 243 6.17 -2.57 -13.76
CA VAL A 243 7.31 -3.11 -14.54
C VAL A 243 7.54 -2.19 -15.73
N ALA A 244 8.58 -1.38 -15.67
CA ALA A 244 8.94 -0.44 -16.72
C ALA A 244 10.42 -0.04 -16.60
N ASP A 245 10.99 0.42 -17.68
CA ASP A 245 12.34 0.98 -17.68
C ASP A 245 12.37 2.27 -16.85
N ASP A 246 13.38 2.40 -16.00
CA ASP A 246 13.64 3.61 -15.24
C ASP A 246 14.80 4.37 -15.92
N PRO A 247 14.54 5.54 -16.49
CA PRO A 247 15.57 6.29 -17.22
C PRO A 247 16.64 6.92 -16.31
N GLU A 248 16.45 6.88 -14.99
CA GLU A 248 17.39 7.42 -14.00
C GLU A 248 18.34 6.35 -13.41
N THR A 249 18.23 5.07 -13.81
CA THR A 249 19.07 3.96 -13.27
C THR A 249 19.76 3.15 -14.37
#